data_3b077af9a024a7b7631cbde0a927a1bb
#
_entry.id   3b077af9a024a7b7631cbde0a927a1bb
#
_cell.length_a   1.000
_cell.length_b   1.000
_cell.length_c   1.000
_cell.angle_alpha   90.00
_cell.angle_beta   90.00
_cell.angle_gamma   90.00
#
_symmetry.space_group_name_H-M   'P 1'
#
loop_
_entity.id
_entity.type
_entity.pdbx_description
1 polymer ?
#
loop_
_entity_poly.entity_id
_entity_poly.type
_entity_poly.pdbx_seq_one_letter_code
_entity_poly.pdbx_strand_id
1 'polypeptide(L)'
;MTYFQILKRVLFLFPLLIATFTTCKGQIYKYLGIEDGLSNRRIFRIQKGGHGYMWFLTQEGIDRYDGSKIKHYAVFDGSMEVAPQINLNWLYTDSRHRLWVVGRKGRIFRYDTARDRFVMTYKLNGLQDDVTSGTVNCTYMDSNDRIWLCHGDSIIRYDTRAGTTDRIDSPASNDITAITQTDSTNFFIGTSNGLLQTIEKEGVLETVVGTYTDSICIPVSELYFHQDSKKLFIGTFKEGIIAYGMNTTSTIIADGPLQNVAIKRITPFGKRQLLVATGGRGVYKIDVDSLSARPYITADYSNYNGMNGNNINDIYVDGDGRICLLYTSDAADEGLGV
;
A
#
# COMPACT_ATOMS: atom_id res chain seq x y z
N MET A 1 11.66 -25.02 -62.98
CA MET A 1 11.71 -24.69 -61.54
C MET A 1 11.63 -26.01 -60.77
N THR A 2 12.74 -26.48 -60.23
CA THR A 2 12.88 -27.81 -59.67
C THR A 2 12.23 -27.86 -58.27
N TYR A 3 11.61 -28.97 -57.97
CA TYR A 3 10.93 -29.30 -56.70
C TYR A 3 11.76 -28.88 -55.44
N PHE A 4 13.06 -28.86 -55.57
CA PHE A 4 14.02 -28.48 -54.55
C PHE A 4 14.04 -26.96 -54.24
N GLN A 5 13.66 -26.12 -55.16
CA GLN A 5 13.58 -24.65 -54.94
C GLN A 5 12.25 -24.26 -54.26
N ILE A 6 11.18 -25.05 -54.52
CA ILE A 6 9.89 -24.85 -53.87
C ILE A 6 9.99 -25.31 -52.41
N LEU A 7 10.65 -26.44 -52.15
CA LEU A 7 10.84 -26.97 -50.79
C LEU A 7 11.69 -26.03 -49.92
N LYS A 8 12.76 -25.39 -50.48
CA LYS A 8 13.53 -24.35 -49.77
C LYS A 8 12.73 -23.09 -49.44
N ARG A 9 11.83 -22.66 -50.32
CA ARG A 9 10.97 -21.50 -50.05
C ARG A 9 9.90 -21.80 -48.99
N VAL A 10 9.34 -22.99 -48.97
CA VAL A 10 8.38 -23.43 -47.95
C VAL A 10 9.08 -23.63 -46.62
N LEU A 11 10.29 -24.15 -46.58
CA LEU A 11 11.07 -24.32 -45.33
C LEU A 11 11.51 -22.98 -44.72
N PHE A 12 11.69 -21.92 -45.53
CA PHE A 12 12.05 -20.57 -45.05
C PHE A 12 10.84 -19.76 -44.58
N LEU A 13 9.62 -20.06 -45.10
CA LEU A 13 8.39 -19.39 -44.68
C LEU A 13 7.81 -19.97 -43.39
N PHE A 14 8.14 -21.22 -43.03
CA PHE A 14 7.63 -21.86 -41.80
C PHE A 14 8.17 -21.25 -40.51
N PRO A 15 9.47 -20.92 -40.36
CA PRO A 15 9.96 -20.23 -39.18
C PRO A 15 9.52 -18.78 -39.12
N LEU A 16 9.22 -18.13 -40.25
CA LEU A 16 8.71 -16.75 -40.26
C LEU A 16 7.26 -16.69 -39.78
N LEU A 17 6.46 -17.73 -39.99
CA LEU A 17 5.08 -17.82 -39.49
C LEU A 17 5.00 -18.14 -38.00
N ILE A 18 6.02 -18.83 -37.46
CA ILE A 18 6.10 -19.12 -36.02
C ILE A 18 6.56 -17.88 -35.21
N ALA A 19 7.36 -17.01 -35.84
CA ALA A 19 7.84 -15.79 -35.18
C ALA A 19 6.77 -14.69 -34.99
N THR A 20 5.60 -14.82 -35.58
CA THR A 20 4.50 -13.85 -35.48
C THR A 20 3.46 -14.16 -34.40
N PHE A 21 3.58 -15.26 -33.67
CA PHE A 21 2.82 -15.46 -32.44
C PHE A 21 3.44 -14.63 -31.32
N THR A 22 3.39 -13.32 -31.43
CA THR A 22 3.44 -12.46 -30.27
C THR A 22 2.24 -12.83 -29.41
N THR A 23 2.50 -13.51 -28.29
CA THR A 23 1.47 -13.74 -27.28
C THR A 23 1.01 -12.37 -26.81
N CYS A 24 -0.08 -11.87 -27.38
CA CYS A 24 -0.82 -10.74 -26.84
C CYS A 24 -1.36 -11.20 -25.48
N LYS A 25 -0.61 -10.89 -24.41
CA LYS A 25 -1.10 -11.07 -23.05
C LYS A 25 -2.16 -9.98 -22.84
N GLY A 26 -3.40 -10.29 -23.21
CA GLY A 26 -4.53 -9.46 -22.83
C GLY A 26 -4.57 -9.38 -21.31
N GLN A 27 -4.61 -8.19 -20.75
CA GLN A 27 -4.89 -8.00 -19.32
C GLN A 27 -6.36 -8.35 -19.11
N ILE A 28 -6.63 -9.31 -18.23
CA ILE A 28 -7.99 -9.66 -17.84
C ILE A 28 -8.28 -8.88 -16.55
N TYR A 29 -9.26 -8.02 -16.60
CA TYR A 29 -9.77 -7.29 -15.46
C TYR A 29 -10.97 -8.00 -14.86
N LYS A 30 -11.02 -8.10 -13.55
CA LYS A 30 -12.21 -8.46 -12.79
C LYS A 30 -12.56 -7.31 -11.86
N TYR A 31 -13.75 -6.78 -12.00
CA TYR A 31 -14.29 -5.76 -11.12
C TYR A 31 -14.99 -6.41 -9.95
N LEU A 32 -14.91 -5.77 -8.81
CA LEU A 32 -15.68 -6.14 -7.62
C LEU A 32 -16.40 -4.88 -7.13
N GLY A 33 -17.71 -4.92 -7.12
CA GLY A 33 -18.60 -3.85 -6.72
C GLY A 33 -19.59 -4.25 -5.63
N ILE A 34 -20.52 -3.37 -5.34
CA ILE A 34 -21.64 -3.65 -4.42
C ILE A 34 -22.48 -4.82 -4.95
N GLU A 35 -22.62 -4.92 -6.26
CA GLU A 35 -23.32 -6.00 -6.97
C GLU A 35 -22.67 -7.37 -6.75
N ASP A 36 -21.37 -7.42 -6.46
CA ASP A 36 -20.63 -8.64 -6.13
C ASP A 36 -20.64 -8.94 -4.63
N GLY A 37 -21.23 -8.05 -3.81
CA GLY A 37 -21.38 -8.22 -2.38
C GLY A 37 -20.44 -7.38 -1.51
N LEU A 38 -19.70 -6.40 -2.08
CA LEU A 38 -18.96 -5.42 -1.28
C LEU A 38 -19.92 -4.61 -0.41
N SER A 39 -19.57 -4.43 0.86
CA SER A 39 -20.40 -3.70 1.83
C SER A 39 -20.46 -2.20 1.55
N ASN A 40 -19.40 -1.64 0.95
CA ASN A 40 -19.33 -0.23 0.61
C ASN A 40 -18.38 0.00 -0.57
N ARG A 41 -18.66 1.02 -1.42
CA ARG A 41 -17.79 1.43 -2.52
C ARG A 41 -16.51 2.12 -2.03
N ARG A 42 -16.56 2.73 -0.85
CA ARG A 42 -15.40 3.39 -0.26
C ARG A 42 -14.54 2.37 0.47
N ILE A 43 -13.47 1.95 -0.19
CA ILE A 43 -12.46 1.04 0.33
C ILE A 43 -11.21 1.85 0.66
N PHE A 44 -10.55 1.53 1.79
CA PHE A 44 -9.36 2.24 2.26
C PHE A 44 -8.08 1.45 2.02
N ARG A 45 -8.13 0.12 2.14
CA ARG A 45 -6.97 -0.77 2.04
C ARG A 45 -7.34 -2.12 1.46
N ILE A 46 -6.35 -2.72 0.84
CA ILE A 46 -6.39 -4.08 0.31
C ILE A 46 -5.23 -4.87 0.90
N GLN A 47 -5.50 -6.07 1.38
CA GLN A 47 -4.47 -6.96 1.92
C GLN A 47 -4.81 -8.42 1.65
N LYS A 48 -3.82 -9.23 1.27
CA LYS A 48 -3.97 -10.69 1.26
C LYS A 48 -3.68 -11.24 2.64
N GLY A 49 -4.63 -11.95 3.21
CA GLY A 49 -4.47 -12.62 4.50
C GLY A 49 -3.96 -14.06 4.33
N GLY A 50 -3.76 -14.74 5.45
CA GLY A 50 -3.57 -16.18 5.48
C GLY A 50 -4.71 -16.89 4.73
N HIS A 51 -4.48 -18.11 4.26
CA HIS A 51 -5.43 -18.89 3.46
C HIS A 51 -5.75 -18.34 2.06
N GLY A 52 -4.99 -17.31 1.59
CA GLY A 52 -5.11 -16.78 0.23
C GLY A 52 -6.27 -15.83 -0.03
N TYR A 53 -7.08 -15.50 0.98
CA TYR A 53 -8.19 -14.56 0.86
C TYR A 53 -7.71 -13.13 0.64
N MET A 54 -8.44 -12.39 -0.20
CA MET A 54 -8.28 -10.94 -0.30
C MET A 54 -9.22 -10.25 0.70
N TRP A 55 -8.70 -9.28 1.41
CA TRP A 55 -9.41 -8.51 2.40
C TRP A 55 -9.47 -7.05 2.00
N PHE A 56 -10.65 -6.49 2.10
CA PHE A 56 -10.95 -5.10 1.78
C PHE A 56 -11.42 -4.39 3.04
N LEU A 57 -10.74 -3.33 3.39
CA LEU A 57 -11.14 -2.46 4.47
C LEU A 57 -12.05 -1.39 3.92
N THR A 58 -13.32 -1.42 4.27
CA THR A 58 -14.35 -0.51 3.76
C THR A 58 -14.84 0.45 4.84
N GLN A 59 -15.65 1.42 4.45
CA GLN A 59 -16.28 2.33 5.38
C GLN A 59 -17.25 1.63 6.34
N GLU A 60 -17.89 0.52 5.91
CA GLU A 60 -18.86 -0.24 6.70
C GLU A 60 -18.24 -1.38 7.50
N GLY A 61 -16.95 -1.67 7.32
CA GLY A 61 -16.26 -2.76 8.00
C GLY A 61 -15.24 -3.45 7.15
N ILE A 62 -15.20 -4.76 7.19
CA ILE A 62 -14.18 -5.56 6.51
C ILE A 62 -14.86 -6.59 5.63
N ASP A 63 -14.48 -6.64 4.36
CA ASP A 63 -14.95 -7.62 3.41
C ASP A 63 -13.85 -8.63 3.08
N ARG A 64 -14.19 -9.90 3.00
CA ARG A 64 -13.31 -10.99 2.58
C ARG A 64 -13.79 -11.56 1.26
N TYR A 65 -12.90 -11.59 0.28
CA TYR A 65 -13.11 -12.23 -1.01
C TYR A 65 -12.34 -13.54 -1.11
N ASP A 66 -13.00 -14.63 -1.42
CA ASP A 66 -12.42 -15.99 -1.53
C ASP A 66 -12.09 -16.40 -2.98
N GLY A 67 -12.26 -15.48 -3.94
CA GLY A 67 -12.13 -15.75 -5.38
C GLY A 67 -13.47 -15.86 -6.08
N SER A 68 -14.56 -16.11 -5.37
CA SER A 68 -15.92 -16.26 -5.90
C SER A 68 -16.95 -15.40 -5.20
N LYS A 69 -16.90 -15.32 -3.88
CA LYS A 69 -17.88 -14.64 -3.01
C LYS A 69 -17.23 -13.65 -2.08
N ILE A 70 -17.97 -12.62 -1.73
CA ILE A 70 -17.60 -11.65 -0.71
C ILE A 70 -18.40 -11.93 0.56
N LYS A 71 -17.70 -11.99 1.70
CA LYS A 71 -18.30 -12.08 3.03
C LYS A 71 -17.95 -10.83 3.83
N HIS A 72 -18.97 -10.17 4.35
CA HIS A 72 -18.83 -9.02 5.22
C HIS A 72 -18.63 -9.39 6.68
N TYR A 73 -17.78 -8.63 7.37
CA TYR A 73 -17.52 -8.74 8.82
C TYR A 73 -17.72 -7.38 9.47
N ALA A 74 -18.71 -7.31 10.33
CA ALA A 74 -18.82 -6.21 11.28
C ALA A 74 -17.77 -6.38 12.38
N VAL A 75 -17.18 -5.27 12.84
CA VAL A 75 -16.17 -5.27 13.90
C VAL A 75 -16.82 -4.73 15.18
N PHE A 76 -16.73 -5.49 16.26
CA PHE A 76 -17.30 -5.15 17.54
C PHE A 76 -16.19 -4.75 18.53
N ASP A 77 -16.40 -3.69 19.27
CA ASP A 77 -15.48 -3.19 20.29
C ASP A 77 -15.60 -3.88 21.66
N GLY A 78 -16.41 -4.93 21.74
CA GLY A 78 -16.72 -5.64 22.98
C GLY A 78 -18.05 -5.22 23.62
N SER A 79 -18.67 -4.12 23.20
CA SER A 79 -20.09 -3.83 23.43
C SER A 79 -20.93 -4.61 22.41
N MET A 80 -22.18 -4.93 22.72
CA MET A 80 -23.08 -5.65 21.80
C MET A 80 -23.56 -4.79 20.62
N GLU A 81 -23.10 -3.56 20.50
CA GLU A 81 -23.44 -2.65 19.41
C GLU A 81 -22.35 -2.66 18.35
N VAL A 82 -22.78 -2.77 17.11
CA VAL A 82 -21.95 -2.48 15.93
C VAL A 82 -21.52 -1.04 16.07
N ALA A 83 -20.25 -0.79 16.31
CA ALA A 83 -19.75 0.57 16.35
C ALA A 83 -19.43 1.01 14.91
N PRO A 84 -20.36 1.69 14.21
CA PRO A 84 -20.14 2.15 12.84
C PRO A 84 -19.06 3.24 12.76
N GLN A 85 -18.52 3.67 13.89
CA GLN A 85 -17.54 4.76 13.99
C GLN A 85 -16.11 4.31 14.31
N ILE A 86 -15.77 3.03 14.17
CA ILE A 86 -14.41 2.55 14.48
C ILE A 86 -13.36 3.06 13.48
N ASN A 87 -13.70 3.82 12.47
CA ASN A 87 -12.77 4.41 11.50
C ASN A 87 -11.54 3.52 11.25
N LEU A 88 -11.78 2.30 10.77
CA LEU A 88 -10.74 1.34 10.44
C LEU A 88 -9.94 1.87 9.24
N ASN A 89 -8.62 1.90 9.35
CA ASN A 89 -7.79 2.55 8.32
C ASN A 89 -6.62 1.69 7.85
N TRP A 90 -6.19 0.71 8.62
CA TRP A 90 -4.99 -0.05 8.29
C TRP A 90 -5.22 -1.55 8.43
N LEU A 91 -4.64 -2.30 7.48
CA LEU A 91 -4.62 -3.75 7.43
C LEU A 91 -3.17 -4.22 7.39
N TYR A 92 -2.85 -5.25 8.19
CA TYR A 92 -1.55 -5.88 8.21
C TYR A 92 -1.65 -7.39 8.25
N THR A 93 -0.66 -8.05 7.69
CA THR A 93 -0.44 -9.48 7.85
C THR A 93 0.91 -9.67 8.49
N ASP A 94 0.97 -10.32 9.65
CA ASP A 94 2.22 -10.57 10.36
C ASP A 94 2.99 -11.77 9.77
N SER A 95 4.19 -12.04 10.30
CA SER A 95 5.05 -13.14 9.84
C SER A 95 4.45 -14.54 10.01
N ARG A 96 3.39 -14.67 10.85
CA ARG A 96 2.61 -15.89 11.05
C ARG A 96 1.34 -15.93 10.20
N HIS A 97 1.24 -15.03 9.22
CA HIS A 97 0.08 -14.89 8.34
C HIS A 97 -1.25 -14.56 9.05
N ARG A 98 -1.20 -13.99 10.26
CA ARG A 98 -2.39 -13.51 10.97
C ARG A 98 -2.76 -12.13 10.48
N LEU A 99 -4.05 -11.90 10.27
CA LEU A 99 -4.57 -10.61 9.82
C LEU A 99 -4.88 -9.71 11.02
N TRP A 100 -4.43 -8.47 10.93
CA TRP A 100 -4.61 -7.41 11.91
C TRP A 100 -5.26 -6.19 11.27
N VAL A 101 -6.17 -5.59 12.01
CA VAL A 101 -6.88 -4.37 11.60
C VAL A 101 -6.68 -3.32 12.66
N VAL A 102 -6.36 -2.10 12.24
CA VAL A 102 -6.14 -0.98 13.14
C VAL A 102 -7.06 0.16 12.80
N GLY A 103 -7.72 0.70 13.82
CA GLY A 103 -8.59 1.86 13.72
C GLY A 103 -7.93 3.15 14.19
N ARG A 104 -8.38 4.28 13.67
CA ARG A 104 -7.90 5.64 14.03
C ARG A 104 -8.03 5.96 15.52
N LYS A 105 -8.93 5.32 16.23
CA LYS A 105 -9.08 5.46 17.70
C LYS A 105 -8.16 4.49 18.47
N GLY A 106 -7.08 3.99 17.84
CA GLY A 106 -6.07 3.16 18.50
C GLY A 106 -6.59 1.79 18.94
N ARG A 107 -7.61 1.28 18.27
CA ARG A 107 -8.11 -0.09 18.50
C ARG A 107 -7.43 -1.05 17.54
N ILE A 108 -6.96 -2.18 18.05
CA ILE A 108 -6.34 -3.24 17.26
C ILE A 108 -7.21 -4.49 17.36
N PHE A 109 -7.53 -5.04 16.21
CA PHE A 109 -8.30 -6.26 16.07
C PHE A 109 -7.49 -7.32 15.36
N ARG A 110 -7.67 -8.56 15.76
CA ARG A 110 -7.10 -9.73 15.09
C ARG A 110 -8.22 -10.59 14.54
N TYR A 111 -8.04 -11.11 13.34
CA TYR A 111 -8.93 -12.11 12.79
C TYR A 111 -8.70 -13.47 13.50
N ASP A 112 -9.77 -14.01 14.11
CA ASP A 112 -9.82 -15.33 14.71
C ASP A 112 -10.39 -16.31 13.68
N THR A 113 -9.51 -17.11 13.09
CA THR A 113 -9.88 -18.09 12.05
C THR A 113 -10.78 -19.20 12.57
N ALA A 114 -10.64 -19.60 13.85
CA ALA A 114 -11.44 -20.67 14.43
C ALA A 114 -12.89 -20.23 14.67
N ARG A 115 -13.09 -18.95 14.98
CA ARG A 115 -14.42 -18.37 15.22
C ARG A 115 -14.96 -17.57 14.05
N ASP A 116 -14.17 -17.42 12.98
CA ASP A 116 -14.48 -16.65 11.77
C ASP A 116 -14.99 -15.23 12.09
N ARG A 117 -14.27 -14.51 12.97
CA ARG A 117 -14.61 -13.16 13.41
C ARG A 117 -13.37 -12.35 13.80
N PHE A 118 -13.51 -11.02 13.85
CA PHE A 118 -12.50 -10.14 14.42
C PHE A 118 -12.67 -10.02 15.93
N VAL A 119 -11.56 -10.07 16.67
CA VAL A 119 -11.50 -9.95 18.12
C VAL A 119 -10.61 -8.78 18.46
N MET A 120 -11.10 -7.84 19.27
CA MET A 120 -10.28 -6.74 19.77
C MET A 120 -9.21 -7.30 20.71
N THR A 121 -7.96 -6.94 20.44
CA THR A 121 -6.79 -7.37 21.23
C THR A 121 -6.18 -6.24 22.04
N TYR A 122 -6.38 -5.00 21.58
CA TYR A 122 -5.86 -3.82 22.24
C TYR A 122 -6.74 -2.59 21.97
N LYS A 123 -6.83 -1.71 22.98
CA LYS A 123 -7.45 -0.38 22.89
C LYS A 123 -6.53 0.63 23.56
N LEU A 124 -6.15 1.68 22.83
CA LEU A 124 -5.36 2.77 23.39
C LEU A 124 -6.21 3.55 24.42
N ASN A 125 -5.72 3.62 25.65
CA ASN A 125 -6.39 4.36 26.71
C ASN A 125 -6.23 5.87 26.52
N GLY A 126 -7.24 6.65 26.90
CA GLY A 126 -7.24 8.11 26.82
C GLY A 126 -7.79 8.68 25.51
N LEU A 127 -8.05 7.86 24.51
CA LEU A 127 -8.83 8.26 23.33
C LEU A 127 -10.31 7.98 23.59
N GLN A 128 -11.08 9.04 23.83
CA GLN A 128 -12.53 8.93 23.92
C GLN A 128 -13.12 8.73 22.53
N ASP A 129 -14.32 8.14 22.46
CA ASP A 129 -15.01 7.91 21.20
C ASP A 129 -15.63 9.20 20.61
N ASP A 130 -15.43 10.33 21.27
CA ASP A 130 -15.86 11.64 20.78
C ASP A 130 -14.98 12.15 19.62
N VAL A 131 -15.49 13.09 18.87
CA VAL A 131 -14.83 13.67 17.68
C VAL A 131 -13.63 14.55 18.05
N THR A 132 -13.51 14.96 19.32
CA THR A 132 -12.55 15.94 19.80
C THR A 132 -11.25 15.34 20.33
N SER A 133 -11.27 14.06 20.73
CA SER A 133 -10.06 13.36 21.16
C SER A 133 -9.16 13.03 19.96
N GLY A 134 -7.87 13.19 20.13
CA GLY A 134 -6.87 12.92 19.08
C GLY A 134 -7.04 11.57 18.41
N THR A 135 -6.48 11.43 17.24
CA THR A 135 -6.50 10.18 16.46
C THR A 135 -5.11 9.65 16.22
N VAL A 136 -5.00 8.36 15.98
CA VAL A 136 -3.79 7.75 15.43
C VAL A 136 -3.63 8.25 13.99
N ASN A 137 -2.52 8.91 13.69
CA ASN A 137 -2.27 9.53 12.39
C ASN A 137 -1.60 8.56 11.41
N CYS A 138 -0.67 7.76 11.92
CA CYS A 138 0.06 6.77 11.15
C CYS A 138 0.17 5.47 11.96
N THR A 139 0.20 4.36 11.26
CA THR A 139 0.55 3.06 11.84
C THR A 139 1.57 2.36 10.96
N TYR A 140 2.36 1.49 11.57
CA TYR A 140 3.39 0.72 10.88
C TYR A 140 3.50 -0.66 11.54
N MET A 141 3.72 -1.71 10.74
CA MET A 141 4.10 -3.03 11.26
C MET A 141 5.57 -3.27 10.94
N ASP A 142 6.38 -3.42 11.98
CA ASP A 142 7.82 -3.64 11.82
C ASP A 142 8.17 -5.13 11.58
N SER A 143 9.44 -5.40 11.29
CA SER A 143 9.94 -6.75 11.01
C SER A 143 9.88 -7.71 12.21
N ASN A 144 9.62 -7.19 13.42
CA ASN A 144 9.44 -7.96 14.64
C ASN A 144 7.96 -8.26 14.95
N ASP A 145 7.05 -7.99 14.01
CA ASP A 145 5.60 -8.09 14.17
C ASP A 145 5.03 -7.15 15.24
N ARG A 146 5.65 -5.99 15.48
CA ARG A 146 5.10 -4.95 16.37
C ARG A 146 4.28 -3.97 15.55
N ILE A 147 3.08 -3.65 16.01
CA ILE A 147 2.23 -2.60 15.41
C ILE A 147 2.52 -1.29 16.15
N TRP A 148 2.98 -0.30 15.42
CA TRP A 148 3.25 1.06 15.90
C TRP A 148 2.01 1.91 15.70
N LEU A 149 1.59 2.64 16.72
CA LEU A 149 0.49 3.60 16.71
C LEU A 149 1.07 4.97 16.98
N CYS A 150 1.14 5.84 15.96
CA CYS A 150 1.66 7.21 16.10
C CYS A 150 0.50 8.12 16.52
N HIS A 151 0.60 8.65 17.73
CA HIS A 151 -0.43 9.51 18.33
C HIS A 151 0.19 10.63 19.13
N GLY A 152 -0.02 11.86 18.71
CA GLY A 152 0.56 13.03 19.38
C GLY A 152 2.09 12.93 19.45
N ASP A 153 2.64 13.18 20.63
CA ASP A 153 4.07 13.16 20.91
C ASP A 153 4.59 11.77 21.28
N SER A 154 3.82 10.71 20.99
CA SER A 154 4.20 9.37 21.35
C SER A 154 3.88 8.35 20.29
N ILE A 155 4.67 7.29 20.31
CA ILE A 155 4.44 6.07 19.55
C ILE A 155 4.20 4.93 20.54
N ILE A 156 3.06 4.27 20.44
CA ILE A 156 2.78 3.05 21.17
C ILE A 156 3.09 1.89 20.26
N ARG A 157 3.90 0.94 20.73
CA ARG A 157 4.20 -0.29 19.99
C ARG A 157 3.49 -1.46 20.67
N TYR A 158 2.64 -2.12 19.91
CA TYR A 158 1.94 -3.33 20.33
C TYR A 158 2.64 -4.56 19.78
N ASP A 159 3.19 -5.40 20.65
CA ASP A 159 3.79 -6.69 20.27
C ASP A 159 2.67 -7.70 19.99
N THR A 160 2.54 -8.12 18.74
CA THR A 160 1.48 -9.06 18.32
C THR A 160 1.69 -10.48 18.83
N ARG A 161 2.89 -10.82 19.32
CA ARG A 161 3.24 -12.13 19.87
C ARG A 161 3.00 -12.20 21.36
N ALA A 162 3.47 -11.20 22.08
CA ALA A 162 3.36 -11.12 23.54
C ALA A 162 2.03 -10.52 24.01
N GLY A 163 1.38 -9.71 23.16
CA GLY A 163 0.18 -8.96 23.55
C GLY A 163 0.47 -7.80 24.50
N THR A 164 1.72 -7.38 24.61
CA THR A 164 2.17 -6.29 25.46
C THR A 164 2.38 -5.02 24.65
N THR A 165 2.44 -3.88 25.35
CA THR A 165 2.74 -2.58 24.74
C THR A 165 3.91 -1.90 25.46
N ASP A 166 4.69 -1.15 24.69
CA ASP A 166 5.63 -0.18 25.20
C ASP A 166 5.36 1.19 24.54
N ARG A 167 5.81 2.24 25.22
CA ARG A 167 5.65 3.61 24.73
C ARG A 167 7.02 4.23 24.56
N ILE A 168 7.19 4.89 23.40
CA ILE A 168 8.38 5.68 23.09
C ILE A 168 7.97 7.11 22.72
N ASP A 169 8.84 8.06 22.96
CA ASP A 169 8.62 9.43 22.53
C ASP A 169 8.73 9.53 20.99
N SER A 170 7.86 10.33 20.41
CA SER A 170 7.89 10.58 18.97
C SER A 170 9.03 11.53 18.63
N PRO A 171 9.86 11.22 17.63
CA PRO A 171 10.88 12.15 17.15
C PRO A 171 10.28 13.35 16.39
N ALA A 172 8.99 13.29 16.08
CA ALA A 172 8.24 14.33 15.39
C ALA A 172 6.84 14.45 15.98
N SER A 173 6.54 15.53 16.65
CA SER A 173 5.23 15.79 17.26
C SER A 173 4.14 15.83 16.19
N ASN A 174 3.10 15.01 16.34
CA ASN A 174 1.86 14.98 15.54
C ASN A 174 1.97 14.85 14.02
N ASP A 175 3.16 14.77 13.44
CA ASP A 175 3.37 14.96 12.00
C ASP A 175 3.78 13.69 11.25
N ILE A 176 3.86 12.53 11.93
CA ILE A 176 4.27 11.28 11.29
C ILE A 176 3.18 10.84 10.29
N THR A 177 3.58 10.71 9.04
CA THR A 177 2.71 10.33 7.92
C THR A 177 3.05 8.94 7.35
N ALA A 178 4.33 8.55 7.42
CA ALA A 178 4.82 7.27 6.93
C ALA A 178 6.04 6.81 7.72
N ILE A 179 6.22 5.50 7.83
CA ILE A 179 7.38 4.87 8.45
C ILE A 179 7.86 3.74 7.56
N THR A 180 9.17 3.58 7.43
CA THR A 180 9.77 2.37 6.84
C THR A 180 11.03 1.98 7.59
N GLN A 181 11.26 0.69 7.69
CA GLN A 181 12.41 0.10 8.37
C GLN A 181 13.47 -0.30 7.32
N THR A 182 14.74 -0.01 7.62
CA THR A 182 15.85 -0.43 6.76
C THR A 182 16.56 -1.68 7.28
N ASP A 183 16.62 -1.81 8.60
CA ASP A 183 17.14 -2.98 9.33
C ASP A 183 16.48 -3.09 10.71
N SER A 184 17.02 -3.92 11.61
CA SER A 184 16.41 -4.14 12.94
C SER A 184 16.26 -2.89 13.81
N THR A 185 17.10 -1.87 13.60
CA THR A 185 17.19 -0.68 14.46
C THR A 185 17.03 0.64 13.73
N ASN A 186 17.20 0.67 12.41
CA ASN A 186 17.18 1.90 11.64
C ASN A 186 15.84 2.09 10.93
N PHE A 187 15.29 3.30 11.03
CA PHE A 187 14.01 3.67 10.44
C PHE A 187 14.13 5.02 9.71
N PHE A 188 13.31 5.16 8.66
CA PHE A 188 12.97 6.45 8.10
C PHE A 188 11.54 6.80 8.47
N ILE A 189 11.36 8.03 8.91
CA ILE A 189 10.07 8.58 9.34
C ILE A 189 9.74 9.77 8.45
N GLY A 190 8.69 9.63 7.67
CA GLY A 190 8.12 10.71 6.88
C GLY A 190 7.17 11.55 7.72
N THR A 191 7.23 12.85 7.51
CA THR A 191 6.40 13.83 8.24
C THR A 191 5.75 14.81 7.26
N SER A 192 4.84 15.65 7.77
CA SER A 192 4.29 16.77 6.99
C SER A 192 5.34 17.82 6.63
N ASN A 193 6.51 17.81 7.30
CA ASN A 193 7.57 18.80 7.12
C ASN A 193 8.84 18.23 6.48
N GLY A 194 8.90 16.91 6.25
CA GLY A 194 10.08 16.29 5.63
C GLY A 194 10.35 14.88 6.09
N LEU A 195 11.59 14.47 5.97
CA LEU A 195 12.07 13.12 6.27
C LEU A 195 13.06 13.15 7.43
N LEU A 196 12.88 12.23 8.39
CA LEU A 196 13.80 11.97 9.47
C LEU A 196 14.42 10.59 9.30
N GLN A 197 15.72 10.50 9.58
CA GLN A 197 16.40 9.23 9.79
C GLN A 197 16.53 9.00 11.28
N THR A 198 16.14 7.83 11.78
CA THR A 198 16.18 7.50 13.20
C THR A 198 16.82 6.15 13.44
N ILE A 199 17.41 6.01 14.63
CA ILE A 199 17.95 4.76 15.12
C ILE A 199 17.31 4.41 16.46
N GLU A 200 16.85 3.16 16.62
CA GLU A 200 16.34 2.66 17.90
C GLU A 200 17.51 2.17 18.75
N LYS A 201 17.68 2.78 19.94
CA LYS A 201 18.64 2.37 20.97
C LYS A 201 17.93 2.28 22.30
N GLU A 202 18.02 1.14 22.95
CA GLU A 202 17.45 0.92 24.28
C GLU A 202 15.97 1.33 24.40
N GLY A 203 15.20 1.18 23.33
CA GLY A 203 13.79 1.53 23.30
C GLY A 203 13.48 3.01 23.02
N VAL A 204 14.49 3.81 22.68
CA VAL A 204 14.35 5.22 22.31
C VAL A 204 14.66 5.40 20.82
N LEU A 205 13.90 6.25 20.14
CA LEU A 205 14.19 6.67 18.76
C LEU A 205 15.03 7.95 18.78
N GLU A 206 16.30 7.81 18.45
CA GLU A 206 17.21 8.96 18.30
C GLU A 206 17.25 9.41 16.83
N THR A 207 17.07 10.72 16.60
CA THR A 207 17.24 11.30 15.26
C THR A 207 18.70 11.38 14.89
N VAL A 208 19.06 10.88 13.72
CA VAL A 208 20.40 10.99 13.15
C VAL A 208 20.49 12.34 12.44
N VAL A 209 21.28 13.27 13.02
CA VAL A 209 21.50 14.61 12.46
C VAL A 209 22.68 14.65 11.49
N GLY A 210 22.67 15.61 10.58
CA GLY A 210 23.78 15.81 9.63
C GLY A 210 23.75 14.85 8.44
N THR A 211 22.59 14.25 8.15
CA THR A 211 22.37 13.41 6.98
C THR A 211 21.75 14.21 5.83
N TYR A 212 21.84 13.68 4.61
CA TYR A 212 21.17 14.28 3.44
C TYR A 212 19.64 14.33 3.55
N THR A 213 19.05 13.59 4.49
CA THR A 213 17.62 13.66 4.79
C THR A 213 17.20 15.00 5.33
N ASP A 214 18.11 15.75 5.97
CA ASP A 214 17.86 17.11 6.48
C ASP A 214 17.52 18.10 5.35
N SER A 215 17.87 17.79 4.10
CA SER A 215 17.52 18.61 2.94
C SER A 215 16.14 18.30 2.32
N ILE A 216 15.49 17.22 2.78
CA ILE A 216 14.16 16.83 2.28
C ILE A 216 13.10 17.45 3.18
N CYS A 217 12.72 18.70 2.86
CA CYS A 217 11.76 19.51 3.62
C CYS A 217 10.39 19.57 2.91
N ILE A 218 9.91 18.44 2.41
CA ILE A 218 8.63 18.33 1.69
C ILE A 218 7.71 17.32 2.36
N PRO A 219 6.38 17.51 2.35
CA PRO A 219 5.43 16.58 2.94
C PRO A 219 5.52 15.19 2.33
N VAL A 220 5.84 14.20 3.17
CA VAL A 220 5.96 12.79 2.79
C VAL A 220 4.61 12.10 2.90
N SER A 221 4.21 11.34 1.91
CA SER A 221 2.95 10.56 1.91
C SER A 221 3.16 9.06 2.06
N GLU A 222 4.27 8.54 1.56
CA GLU A 222 4.57 7.09 1.57
C GLU A 222 6.09 6.87 1.56
N LEU A 223 6.54 5.80 2.19
CA LEU A 223 7.94 5.39 2.21
C LEU A 223 8.09 3.92 1.85
N TYR A 224 9.04 3.61 1.00
CA TYR A 224 9.42 2.25 0.68
C TYR A 224 10.95 2.10 0.58
N PHE A 225 11.52 1.23 1.39
CA PHE A 225 12.94 0.91 1.34
C PHE A 225 13.20 -0.37 0.56
N HIS A 226 13.95 -0.26 -0.52
CA HIS A 226 14.33 -1.40 -1.34
C HIS A 226 15.65 -2.00 -0.83
N GLN A 227 15.56 -3.16 -0.19
CA GLN A 227 16.67 -3.79 0.55
C GLN A 227 17.89 -4.09 -0.32
N ASP A 228 17.70 -4.66 -1.51
CA ASP A 228 18.81 -5.10 -2.37
C ASP A 228 19.63 -3.92 -2.93
N SER A 229 18.99 -2.84 -3.32
CA SER A 229 19.66 -1.66 -3.87
C SER A 229 20.02 -0.59 -2.83
N LYS A 230 19.59 -0.77 -1.57
CA LYS A 230 19.75 0.22 -0.50
C LYS A 230 19.24 1.60 -0.88
N LYS A 231 18.15 1.65 -1.64
CA LYS A 231 17.48 2.88 -2.05
C LYS A 231 16.18 3.06 -1.28
N LEU A 232 15.95 4.28 -0.80
CA LEU A 232 14.70 4.71 -0.21
C LEU A 232 13.88 5.44 -1.28
N PHE A 233 12.65 4.99 -1.50
CA PHE A 233 11.68 5.65 -2.35
C PHE A 233 10.70 6.43 -1.48
N ILE A 234 10.60 7.73 -1.73
CA ILE A 234 9.84 8.69 -0.94
C ILE A 234 8.72 9.23 -1.82
N GLY A 235 7.50 8.85 -1.49
CA GLY A 235 6.31 9.43 -2.08
C GLY A 235 5.94 10.72 -1.36
N THR A 236 5.44 11.70 -2.11
CA THR A 236 5.03 12.99 -1.58
C THR A 236 3.57 13.27 -1.86
N PHE A 237 2.99 14.22 -1.14
CA PHE A 237 1.59 14.61 -1.36
C PHE A 237 1.37 15.36 -2.68
N LYS A 238 2.42 16.01 -3.24
CA LYS A 238 2.28 16.84 -4.46
C LYS A 238 3.47 16.76 -5.41
N GLU A 239 4.69 16.59 -4.89
CA GLU A 239 5.92 16.76 -5.68
C GLU A 239 6.34 15.48 -6.44
N GLY A 240 5.55 14.40 -6.31
CA GLY A 240 5.84 13.12 -6.95
C GLY A 240 6.68 12.19 -6.09
N ILE A 241 7.64 11.49 -6.71
CA ILE A 241 8.47 10.50 -6.04
C ILE A 241 9.94 10.89 -6.08
N ILE A 242 10.63 10.65 -4.96
CA ILE A 242 12.08 10.86 -4.81
C ILE A 242 12.73 9.51 -4.54
N ALA A 243 13.85 9.22 -5.20
CA ALA A 243 14.70 8.08 -4.87
C ALA A 243 15.97 8.59 -4.19
N TYR A 244 16.22 8.11 -2.99
CA TYR A 244 17.39 8.44 -2.18
C TYR A 244 18.26 7.19 -2.02
N GLY A 245 19.53 7.28 -2.40
CA GLY A 245 20.50 6.20 -2.25
C GLY A 245 21.32 6.39 -0.98
N MET A 246 21.33 5.41 -0.08
CA MET A 246 22.08 5.51 1.18
C MET A 246 23.60 5.61 0.98
N ASN A 247 24.11 5.15 -0.16
CA ASN A 247 25.53 5.14 -0.48
C ASN A 247 25.96 6.24 -1.47
N THR A 248 25.02 7.10 -1.87
CA THR A 248 25.26 8.14 -2.88
C THR A 248 24.75 9.49 -2.37
N THR A 249 25.51 10.54 -2.63
CA THR A 249 25.15 11.90 -2.22
C THR A 249 24.05 12.53 -3.10
N SER A 250 23.48 11.80 -4.04
CA SER A 250 22.50 12.33 -4.97
C SER A 250 21.09 11.91 -4.61
N THR A 251 20.26 12.89 -4.33
CA THR A 251 18.80 12.74 -4.36
C THR A 251 18.40 12.79 -5.83
N ILE A 252 17.84 11.70 -6.33
CA ILE A 252 17.34 11.67 -7.70
C ILE A 252 15.84 11.93 -7.61
N ILE A 253 15.44 13.12 -7.99
CA ILE A 253 14.04 13.41 -8.26
C ILE A 253 13.73 12.69 -9.58
N ALA A 254 12.69 11.91 -9.61
CA ALA A 254 12.22 11.32 -10.86
C ALA A 254 11.69 12.46 -11.75
N ASP A 255 12.60 13.08 -12.52
CA ASP A 255 12.22 13.99 -13.60
C ASP A 255 11.32 13.22 -14.56
N GLY A 256 10.17 13.78 -14.91
CA GLY A 256 9.30 13.16 -15.89
C GLY A 256 7.86 12.95 -15.44
N PRO A 257 7.22 11.84 -15.83
CA PRO A 257 5.77 11.68 -15.73
C PRO A 257 5.21 11.59 -14.31
N LEU A 258 6.05 11.47 -13.28
CA LEU A 258 5.63 11.42 -11.87
C LEU A 258 5.86 12.75 -11.12
N GLN A 259 6.28 13.81 -11.80
CA GLN A 259 6.32 15.15 -11.19
C GLN A 259 4.92 15.71 -10.94
N ASN A 260 4.78 16.51 -9.90
CA ASN A 260 3.53 17.22 -9.56
C ASN A 260 2.31 16.29 -9.46
N VAL A 261 2.50 15.13 -8.84
CA VAL A 261 1.42 14.17 -8.59
C VAL A 261 1.53 13.60 -7.17
N ALA A 262 0.38 13.41 -6.53
CA ALA A 262 0.33 12.75 -5.24
C ALA A 262 0.68 11.26 -5.38
N ILE A 263 1.61 10.78 -4.57
CA ILE A 263 1.91 9.35 -4.45
C ILE A 263 1.07 8.78 -3.32
N LYS A 264 0.31 7.73 -3.61
CA LYS A 264 -0.61 7.09 -2.67
C LYS A 264 -0.07 5.79 -2.10
N ARG A 265 0.64 5.02 -2.92
CA ARG A 265 1.23 3.73 -2.53
C ARG A 265 2.45 3.42 -3.37
N ILE A 266 3.46 2.81 -2.75
CA ILE A 266 4.64 2.26 -3.42
C ILE A 266 4.70 0.78 -3.04
N THR A 267 4.69 -0.11 -4.03
CA THR A 267 4.61 -1.57 -3.82
C THR A 267 5.65 -2.28 -4.67
N PRO A 268 6.38 -3.28 -4.13
CA PRO A 268 7.32 -4.05 -4.92
C PRO A 268 6.61 -4.87 -6.01
N PHE A 269 7.23 -4.96 -7.18
CA PHE A 269 6.76 -5.75 -8.32
C PHE A 269 7.92 -6.55 -8.92
N GLY A 270 8.11 -7.76 -8.41
CA GLY A 270 9.33 -8.53 -8.66
C GLY A 270 10.53 -7.96 -7.91
N LYS A 271 11.73 -8.34 -8.34
CA LYS A 271 12.96 -7.99 -7.59
C LYS A 271 13.49 -6.58 -7.84
N ARG A 272 13.23 -6.01 -9.01
CA ARG A 272 13.87 -4.75 -9.45
C ARG A 272 12.89 -3.72 -10.00
N GLN A 273 11.62 -3.89 -9.73
CA GLN A 273 10.57 -2.98 -10.17
C GLN A 273 9.64 -2.62 -9.02
N LEU A 274 9.09 -1.43 -9.08
CA LEU A 274 8.06 -0.95 -8.17
C LEU A 274 6.83 -0.55 -8.96
N LEU A 275 5.66 -0.76 -8.39
CA LEU A 275 4.42 -0.14 -8.82
C LEU A 275 4.10 1.03 -7.91
N VAL A 276 3.72 2.13 -8.51
CA VAL A 276 3.43 3.39 -7.82
C VAL A 276 2.01 3.81 -8.16
N ALA A 277 1.15 3.79 -7.14
CA ALA A 277 -0.21 4.31 -7.23
C ALA A 277 -0.21 5.83 -7.11
N THR A 278 -0.91 6.50 -7.99
CA THR A 278 -0.94 7.97 -8.04
C THR A 278 -2.34 8.54 -7.88
N GLY A 279 -2.41 9.77 -7.37
CA GLY A 279 -3.64 10.54 -7.33
C GLY A 279 -3.91 11.21 -8.68
N GLY A 280 -4.50 10.47 -9.64
CA GLY A 280 -4.99 11.01 -10.89
C GLY A 280 -4.21 10.65 -12.17
N ARG A 281 -3.10 9.88 -12.07
CA ARG A 281 -2.35 9.43 -13.26
C ARG A 281 -2.27 7.91 -13.42
N GLY A 282 -3.07 7.14 -12.68
CA GLY A 282 -3.05 5.68 -12.71
C GLY A 282 -1.86 5.08 -11.97
N VAL A 283 -1.41 3.92 -12.43
CA VAL A 283 -0.27 3.18 -11.87
C VAL A 283 0.93 3.33 -12.79
N TYR A 284 2.06 3.68 -12.20
CA TYR A 284 3.35 3.72 -12.88
C TYR A 284 4.23 2.57 -12.43
N LYS A 285 5.07 2.11 -13.34
CA LYS A 285 6.12 1.15 -13.05
C LYS A 285 7.48 1.84 -13.07
N ILE A 286 8.25 1.67 -12.00
CA ILE A 286 9.60 2.21 -11.85
C ILE A 286 10.58 1.05 -11.87
N ASP A 287 11.64 1.18 -12.64
CA ASP A 287 12.81 0.32 -12.56
C ASP A 287 13.75 0.86 -11.47
N VAL A 288 14.11 0.00 -10.51
CA VAL A 288 14.87 0.40 -9.31
C VAL A 288 16.31 0.84 -9.64
N ASP A 289 16.89 0.29 -10.69
CA ASP A 289 18.28 0.58 -11.04
C ASP A 289 18.42 1.85 -11.87
N SER A 290 17.69 1.91 -12.98
CA SER A 290 17.71 3.03 -13.91
C SER A 290 16.85 4.22 -13.44
N LEU A 291 15.98 4.02 -12.45
CA LEU A 291 15.00 4.99 -11.95
C LEU A 291 14.04 5.50 -13.06
N SER A 292 13.95 4.76 -14.16
CA SER A 292 13.01 5.09 -15.24
C SER A 292 11.59 4.78 -14.81
N ALA A 293 10.69 5.74 -15.00
CA ALA A 293 9.27 5.61 -14.71
C ALA A 293 8.45 5.58 -16.01
N ARG A 294 7.51 4.65 -16.13
CA ARG A 294 6.60 4.56 -17.28
C ARG A 294 5.17 4.24 -16.82
N PRO A 295 4.15 4.72 -17.52
CA PRO A 295 2.78 4.29 -17.30
C PRO A 295 2.67 2.77 -17.42
N TYR A 296 1.89 2.16 -16.54
CA TYR A 296 1.71 0.71 -16.52
C TYR A 296 0.24 0.30 -16.59
N ILE A 297 -0.61 0.89 -15.75
CA ILE A 297 -2.06 0.73 -15.80
C ILE A 297 -2.67 2.12 -15.73
N THR A 298 -3.38 2.50 -16.78
CA THR A 298 -4.09 3.78 -16.87
C THR A 298 -5.52 3.55 -17.33
N ALA A 299 -6.42 4.48 -17.01
CA ALA A 299 -7.78 4.41 -17.47
C ALA A 299 -7.85 4.37 -19.00
N ASP A 300 -8.68 3.48 -19.51
CA ASP A 300 -9.03 3.38 -20.92
C ASP A 300 -10.55 3.52 -21.06
N TYR A 301 -10.99 4.74 -21.25
CA TYR A 301 -12.42 5.07 -21.39
C TYR A 301 -13.05 4.53 -22.69
N SER A 302 -12.25 4.05 -23.64
CA SER A 302 -12.71 3.41 -24.86
C SER A 302 -13.05 1.93 -24.66
N ASN A 303 -12.53 1.32 -23.60
CA ASN A 303 -12.70 -0.09 -23.29
C ASN A 303 -13.64 -0.27 -22.10
N TYR A 304 -14.84 -0.76 -22.34
CA TYR A 304 -15.84 -1.01 -21.30
C TYR A 304 -15.33 -1.93 -20.16
N ASN A 305 -14.40 -2.83 -20.48
CA ASN A 305 -13.75 -3.71 -19.51
C ASN A 305 -12.41 -3.15 -19.00
N GLY A 306 -12.05 -1.91 -19.33
CA GLY A 306 -10.86 -1.23 -18.88
C GLY A 306 -11.08 -0.47 -17.56
N MET A 307 -10.01 -0.11 -16.89
CA MET A 307 -10.08 0.77 -15.71
C MET A 307 -10.69 2.12 -16.13
N ASN A 308 -11.67 2.63 -15.36
CA ASN A 308 -12.40 3.85 -15.67
C ASN A 308 -12.05 5.05 -14.76
N GLY A 309 -10.90 5.00 -14.07
CA GLY A 309 -10.39 6.09 -13.26
C GLY A 309 -8.91 5.98 -13.01
N ASN A 310 -8.23 7.13 -12.94
CA ASN A 310 -6.77 7.21 -12.73
C ASN A 310 -6.39 7.59 -11.29
N ASN A 311 -7.34 7.81 -10.40
CA ASN A 311 -7.07 8.09 -9.00
C ASN A 311 -7.00 6.77 -8.21
N ILE A 312 -5.76 6.28 -8.02
CA ILE A 312 -5.50 5.00 -7.37
C ILE A 312 -5.19 5.24 -5.90
N ASN A 313 -6.00 4.68 -5.02
CA ASN A 313 -5.86 4.87 -3.56
C ASN A 313 -4.99 3.79 -2.90
N ASP A 314 -5.05 2.56 -3.38
CA ASP A 314 -4.22 1.48 -2.88
C ASP A 314 -3.92 0.45 -3.97
N ILE A 315 -2.83 -0.30 -3.80
CA ILE A 315 -2.40 -1.34 -4.72
C ILE A 315 -1.80 -2.49 -3.92
N TYR A 316 -2.22 -3.68 -4.25
CA TYR A 316 -1.67 -4.91 -3.72
C TYR A 316 -1.21 -5.82 -4.86
N VAL A 317 -0.01 -6.38 -4.73
CA VAL A 317 0.56 -7.35 -5.66
C VAL A 317 0.74 -8.67 -4.93
N ASP A 318 0.18 -9.76 -5.43
CA ASP A 318 0.37 -11.07 -4.84
C ASP A 318 1.65 -11.77 -5.36
N GLY A 319 1.99 -12.91 -4.75
CA GLY A 319 3.15 -13.70 -5.13
C GLY A 319 3.11 -14.24 -6.57
N ASP A 320 1.94 -14.33 -7.18
CA ASP A 320 1.73 -14.77 -8.56
C ASP A 320 1.77 -13.60 -9.55
N GLY A 321 2.00 -12.37 -9.07
CA GLY A 321 2.04 -11.16 -9.88
C GLY A 321 0.65 -10.63 -10.26
N ARG A 322 -0.44 -11.10 -9.61
CA ARG A 322 -1.75 -10.51 -9.77
C ARG A 322 -1.80 -9.19 -9.03
N ILE A 323 -2.42 -8.20 -9.66
CA ILE A 323 -2.51 -6.85 -9.13
C ILE A 323 -3.97 -6.58 -8.76
N CYS A 324 -4.19 -6.18 -7.51
CA CYS A 324 -5.46 -5.66 -7.06
C CYS A 324 -5.33 -4.15 -6.88
N LEU A 325 -6.23 -3.39 -7.48
CA LEU A 325 -6.25 -1.93 -7.45
C LEU A 325 -7.49 -1.44 -6.75
N LEU A 326 -7.30 -0.41 -5.96
CA LEU A 326 -8.37 0.39 -5.41
C LEU A 326 -8.33 1.77 -6.06
N TYR A 327 -9.34 2.09 -6.82
CA TYR A 327 -9.45 3.39 -7.47
C TYR A 327 -10.85 3.99 -7.29
N THR A 328 -10.94 5.30 -7.40
CA THR A 328 -12.20 6.02 -7.50
C THR A 328 -12.46 6.34 -8.97
N SER A 329 -13.64 5.98 -9.48
CA SER A 329 -14.08 6.41 -10.80
C SER A 329 -14.54 7.87 -10.75
N ASP A 330 -14.14 8.66 -11.73
CA ASP A 330 -14.60 10.04 -11.87
C ASP A 330 -16.13 10.14 -12.06
N ALA A 331 -16.77 9.03 -12.46
CA ALA A 331 -18.22 8.92 -12.62
C ALA A 331 -19.02 8.79 -11.31
N ALA A 332 -18.38 8.66 -10.16
CA ALA A 332 -19.10 8.55 -8.88
C ALA A 332 -19.69 9.88 -8.40
N ASP A 333 -19.28 11.01 -8.95
CA ASP A 333 -19.81 12.34 -8.65
C ASP A 333 -20.91 12.81 -9.62
N GLU A 334 -21.12 12.15 -10.78
CA GLU A 334 -22.13 12.52 -11.76
C GLU A 334 -23.46 11.76 -11.67
N GLY A 335 -23.63 10.91 -10.69
CA GLY A 335 -24.80 10.02 -10.52
C GLY A 335 -26.02 10.63 -9.84
N LEU A 336 -26.31 11.92 -9.97
CA LEU A 336 -27.60 12.54 -9.60
C LEU A 336 -28.04 13.56 -10.66
N GLY A 337 -28.27 13.08 -11.86
CA GLY A 337 -29.09 13.75 -12.84
C GLY A 337 -30.40 12.95 -12.99
N VAL A 338 -31.48 13.45 -12.47
CA VAL A 338 -32.86 12.99 -12.63
C VAL A 338 -33.23 12.87 -14.10
#